data_9da935c6a9623ba081682e85187323a7
#
_entry.id   9da935c6a9623ba081682e85187323a7
#
_cell.length_a   1.000
_cell.length_b   1.000
_cell.length_c   1.000
_cell.angle_alpha   90.00
_cell.angle_beta   90.00
_cell.angle_gamma   90.00
#
_symmetry.space_group_name_H-M   'P 1'
#
loop_
_entity.id
_entity.type
_entity.pdbx_description
1 polymer ?
#
loop_
_entity_poly.entity_id
_entity_poly.type
_entity_poly.pdbx_seq_one_letter_code
_entity_poly.pdbx_strand_id
1 'polypeptide(L)'
;NSVPKYLDMIEYTIVVVNNGPDKSFNVTVGDLLPDGVKFISSTGQYNPDTGVWFVGDLDANESATLKIVVQVIRVGNITNNVNVTGTGHDSNLTNNNDSVSVNVPESVLLNITKVANSTIIVAGENVGYTVTVTNYGPSVATNVVLKDIFNSKELLNLQYSLNGVDWLDYDEAINLGNINAGADVTVYFRAKVNGSVRGDVLNTVNITTSVDDARGNFSDNETVNVIANTTLVVIKDAEIKELNPGDTVHFIVTVIAGGSSDSLNVNLNDILDAKLLDVAGATYAVNGVNKGSWTGSIDLGNMLTGTAVTVDIWAKILDTADRDIFNSVNVTSDEHPDGNNS
;
A
#
# COMPACT_ATOMS: atom_id res chain seq x y z
N ASN A 1 33.52 -17.54 -10.93
CA ASN A 1 33.00 -16.39 -11.69
C ASN A 1 31.46 -16.48 -11.65
N SER A 2 30.82 -15.52 -11.00
CA SER A 2 29.35 -15.39 -11.04
C SER A 2 28.93 -14.93 -12.44
N VAL A 3 27.83 -15.46 -12.97
CA VAL A 3 27.22 -14.97 -14.20
C VAL A 3 26.76 -13.54 -13.93
N PRO A 4 27.22 -12.54 -14.73
CA PRO A 4 26.79 -11.17 -14.53
C PRO A 4 25.30 -10.99 -14.85
N LYS A 5 24.63 -10.12 -14.09
CA LYS A 5 23.23 -9.75 -14.27
C LYS A 5 23.11 -8.38 -14.92
N TYR A 6 21.92 -8.07 -15.40
CA TYR A 6 21.57 -6.71 -15.86
C TYR A 6 21.88 -5.67 -14.75
N LEU A 7 22.50 -4.54 -15.15
CA LEU A 7 23.03 -3.47 -14.30
C LEU A 7 24.27 -3.83 -13.45
N ASP A 8 24.82 -5.03 -13.54
CA ASP A 8 26.09 -5.34 -12.89
C ASP A 8 27.25 -4.59 -13.54
N MET A 9 28.27 -4.31 -12.72
CA MET A 9 29.56 -3.83 -13.19
C MET A 9 30.45 -5.02 -13.49
N ILE A 10 31.06 -5.03 -14.68
CA ILE A 10 32.07 -5.99 -15.06
C ILE A 10 33.34 -5.27 -15.52
N GLU A 11 34.48 -5.95 -15.41
CA GLU A 11 35.77 -5.45 -15.83
C GLU A 11 36.31 -6.28 -16.99
N TYR A 12 36.61 -5.65 -18.14
CA TYR A 12 37.43 -6.19 -19.18
C TYR A 12 38.89 -5.91 -18.87
N THR A 13 39.73 -6.94 -18.99
CA THR A 13 41.18 -6.79 -18.88
C THR A 13 41.81 -7.15 -20.23
N ILE A 14 42.48 -6.21 -20.84
CA ILE A 14 43.17 -6.36 -22.13
C ILE A 14 44.67 -6.34 -21.85
N VAL A 15 45.37 -7.37 -22.31
CA VAL A 15 46.82 -7.48 -22.21
C VAL A 15 47.42 -7.58 -23.61
N VAL A 16 48.27 -6.64 -23.95
CA VAL A 16 49.07 -6.65 -25.21
C VAL A 16 50.48 -7.02 -24.88
N VAL A 17 51.07 -7.92 -25.68
CA VAL A 17 52.46 -8.40 -25.49
C VAL A 17 53.17 -8.31 -26.83
N ASN A 18 54.35 -7.74 -26.85
CA ASN A 18 55.27 -7.84 -28.01
C ASN A 18 56.10 -9.11 -27.90
N ASN A 19 55.74 -10.17 -28.61
CA ASN A 19 56.44 -11.44 -28.61
C ASN A 19 57.60 -11.49 -29.64
N GLY A 20 57.83 -10.38 -30.34
CA GLY A 20 58.92 -10.28 -31.36
C GLY A 20 60.29 -10.06 -30.73
N PRO A 21 61.36 -10.29 -31.51
CA PRO A 21 62.72 -10.00 -31.08
C PRO A 21 63.03 -8.48 -31.06
N ASP A 22 62.26 -7.68 -31.78
CA ASP A 22 62.49 -6.24 -31.96
C ASP A 22 61.39 -5.43 -31.30
N LYS A 23 61.68 -4.13 -31.10
CA LYS A 23 60.72 -3.14 -30.58
C LYS A 23 59.58 -2.90 -31.55
N SER A 24 58.34 -2.92 -31.10
CA SER A 24 57.17 -2.49 -31.85
C SER A 24 56.85 -1.03 -31.53
N PHE A 25 56.60 -0.23 -32.55
CA PHE A 25 56.34 1.21 -32.41
C PHE A 25 54.86 1.54 -32.64
N ASN A 26 54.40 2.62 -32.02
CA ASN A 26 53.04 3.16 -32.19
C ASN A 26 51.97 2.06 -32.01
N VAL A 27 52.11 1.21 -31.02
CA VAL A 27 51.14 0.14 -30.73
C VAL A 27 49.82 0.78 -30.32
N THR A 28 48.76 0.32 -30.97
CA THR A 28 47.39 0.80 -30.72
C THR A 28 46.45 -0.39 -30.63
N VAL A 29 45.56 -0.36 -29.65
CA VAL A 29 44.48 -1.36 -29.48
C VAL A 29 43.16 -0.71 -29.83
N GLY A 30 42.39 -1.41 -30.69
CA GLY A 30 40.99 -1.11 -30.95
C GLY A 30 40.09 -2.04 -30.13
N ASP A 31 39.28 -1.47 -29.28
CA ASP A 31 38.25 -2.13 -28.45
C ASP A 31 37.01 -1.25 -28.38
N LEU A 32 36.22 -1.27 -29.46
CA LEU A 32 34.92 -0.57 -29.44
C LEU A 32 33.93 -1.38 -28.64
N LEU A 33 33.52 -0.83 -27.52
CA LEU A 33 32.57 -1.50 -26.58
C LEU A 33 31.26 -1.86 -27.31
N PRO A 34 30.72 -3.07 -27.08
CA PRO A 34 29.48 -3.51 -27.70
C PRO A 34 28.25 -2.80 -27.09
N ASP A 35 27.15 -2.73 -27.86
CA ASP A 35 25.88 -2.10 -27.44
C ASP A 35 25.28 -2.63 -26.11
N GLY A 36 25.72 -3.79 -25.64
CA GLY A 36 25.25 -4.41 -24.42
C GLY A 36 25.85 -3.87 -23.12
N VAL A 37 26.81 -2.95 -23.22
CA VAL A 37 27.49 -2.36 -22.06
C VAL A 37 27.62 -0.85 -22.17
N LYS A 38 27.72 -0.19 -21.02
CA LYS A 38 27.95 1.25 -20.86
C LYS A 38 29.31 1.47 -20.20
N PHE A 39 30.18 2.26 -20.81
CA PHE A 39 31.47 2.66 -20.24
C PHE A 39 31.30 3.37 -18.87
N ILE A 40 32.15 3.05 -17.92
CA ILE A 40 32.20 3.69 -16.58
C ILE A 40 33.58 4.32 -16.37
N SER A 41 34.67 3.51 -16.49
CA SER A 41 36.03 4.00 -16.25
C SER A 41 37.08 3.08 -16.92
N SER A 42 38.30 3.56 -17.03
CA SER A 42 39.45 2.78 -17.47
C SER A 42 40.73 3.20 -16.74
N THR A 43 41.75 2.32 -16.74
CA THR A 43 43.04 2.57 -16.08
C THR A 43 44.05 3.30 -16.98
N GLY A 44 43.83 3.32 -18.30
CA GLY A 44 44.78 3.88 -19.29
C GLY A 44 44.15 4.97 -20.16
N GLN A 45 44.92 5.44 -21.16
CA GLN A 45 44.46 6.42 -22.16
C GLN A 45 43.55 5.74 -23.20
N TYR A 46 42.36 5.35 -22.77
CA TYR A 46 41.32 4.75 -23.60
C TYR A 46 40.25 5.79 -23.92
N ASN A 47 39.92 5.92 -25.21
CA ASN A 47 38.83 6.76 -25.67
C ASN A 47 37.57 5.89 -25.89
N PRO A 48 36.52 5.99 -25.06
CA PRO A 48 35.34 5.12 -25.17
C PRO A 48 34.49 5.39 -26.41
N ASP A 49 34.57 6.60 -27.02
CA ASP A 49 33.78 6.94 -28.21
C ASP A 49 34.36 6.33 -29.49
N THR A 50 35.68 6.15 -29.53
CA THR A 50 36.39 5.58 -30.69
C THR A 50 36.81 4.14 -30.44
N GLY A 51 36.81 3.66 -29.19
CA GLY A 51 37.33 2.36 -28.81
C GLY A 51 38.85 2.26 -28.85
N VAL A 52 39.58 3.37 -28.89
CA VAL A 52 41.03 3.36 -29.10
C VAL A 52 41.79 3.51 -27.80
N TRP A 53 42.70 2.57 -27.53
CA TRP A 53 43.74 2.68 -26.53
C TRP A 53 45.12 2.84 -27.19
N PHE A 54 45.74 3.99 -27.00
CA PHE A 54 47.09 4.23 -27.45
C PHE A 54 48.08 3.67 -26.42
N VAL A 55 48.77 2.59 -26.75
CA VAL A 55 49.75 1.90 -25.89
C VAL A 55 51.11 2.58 -25.95
N GLY A 56 51.52 3.03 -27.13
CA GLY A 56 52.85 3.58 -27.42
C GLY A 56 53.80 2.51 -27.93
N ASP A 57 55.08 2.63 -27.60
CA ASP A 57 56.12 1.67 -28.03
C ASP A 57 56.24 0.53 -27.01
N LEU A 58 56.41 -0.71 -27.48
CA LEU A 58 56.66 -1.88 -26.66
C LEU A 58 57.99 -2.53 -27.03
N ASP A 59 58.90 -2.65 -26.06
CA ASP A 59 60.13 -3.37 -26.24
C ASP A 59 59.90 -4.89 -26.40
N ALA A 60 60.91 -5.62 -26.90
CA ALA A 60 60.81 -7.08 -27.05
C ALA A 60 60.42 -7.72 -25.72
N ASN A 61 59.39 -8.58 -25.71
CA ASN A 61 58.78 -9.24 -24.53
C ASN A 61 58.14 -8.28 -23.50
N GLU A 62 57.96 -7.00 -23.83
CA GLU A 62 57.22 -6.09 -22.97
C GLU A 62 55.71 -6.28 -23.16
N SER A 63 54.93 -5.95 -22.08
CA SER A 63 53.49 -6.00 -22.07
C SER A 63 52.87 -4.74 -21.49
N ALA A 64 51.69 -4.40 -21.99
CA ALA A 64 50.86 -3.34 -21.46
C ALA A 64 49.48 -3.91 -21.09
N THR A 65 48.87 -3.35 -20.03
CA THR A 65 47.56 -3.79 -19.56
C THR A 65 46.57 -2.62 -19.41
N LEU A 66 45.40 -2.79 -19.99
CA LEU A 66 44.26 -1.89 -19.83
C LEU A 66 43.16 -2.62 -19.09
N LYS A 67 42.54 -1.95 -18.12
CA LYS A 67 41.30 -2.39 -17.49
C LYS A 67 40.19 -1.41 -17.84
N ILE A 68 39.06 -1.93 -18.28
CA ILE A 68 37.85 -1.15 -18.61
C ILE A 68 36.69 -1.67 -17.74
N VAL A 69 36.14 -0.80 -16.92
CA VAL A 69 34.92 -1.09 -16.13
C VAL A 69 33.70 -0.62 -16.91
N VAL A 70 32.76 -1.51 -17.10
CA VAL A 70 31.49 -1.25 -17.79
C VAL A 70 30.30 -1.72 -17.00
N GLN A 71 29.15 -1.09 -17.22
CA GLN A 71 27.87 -1.55 -16.71
C GLN A 71 27.13 -2.36 -17.78
N VAL A 72 26.63 -3.53 -17.44
CA VAL A 72 25.77 -4.36 -18.30
C VAL A 72 24.41 -3.70 -18.47
N ILE A 73 24.01 -3.39 -19.72
CA ILE A 73 22.75 -2.69 -20.03
C ILE A 73 21.82 -3.48 -20.97
N ARG A 74 22.16 -4.74 -21.28
CA ARG A 74 21.36 -5.62 -22.13
C ARG A 74 21.47 -7.07 -21.63
N VAL A 75 20.42 -7.85 -21.84
CA VAL A 75 20.40 -9.32 -21.62
C VAL A 75 20.82 -10.07 -22.88
N GLY A 76 21.11 -11.34 -22.73
CA GLY A 76 21.58 -12.20 -23.83
C GLY A 76 23.09 -12.21 -23.96
N ASN A 77 23.57 -12.68 -25.12
CA ASN A 77 25.00 -12.77 -25.38
C ASN A 77 25.59 -11.42 -25.79
N ILE A 78 26.64 -10.99 -25.07
CA ILE A 78 27.39 -9.76 -25.31
C ILE A 78 28.83 -10.17 -25.61
N THR A 79 29.32 -9.86 -26.82
CA THR A 79 30.67 -10.18 -27.24
C THR A 79 31.48 -8.92 -27.40
N ASN A 80 32.57 -8.79 -26.69
CA ASN A 80 33.57 -7.74 -26.87
C ASN A 80 34.73 -8.27 -27.71
N ASN A 81 35.14 -7.51 -28.72
CA ASN A 81 36.22 -7.87 -29.65
C ASN A 81 37.32 -6.83 -29.55
N VAL A 82 38.56 -7.29 -29.50
CA VAL A 82 39.73 -6.41 -29.52
C VAL A 82 40.67 -6.76 -30.68
N ASN A 83 41.37 -5.76 -31.16
CA ASN A 83 42.45 -5.95 -32.10
C ASN A 83 43.63 -5.05 -31.76
N VAL A 84 44.85 -5.48 -32.09
CA VAL A 84 46.07 -4.69 -31.89
C VAL A 84 46.76 -4.46 -33.23
N THR A 85 47.33 -3.26 -33.39
CA THR A 85 48.17 -2.86 -34.53
C THR A 85 49.41 -2.14 -34.02
N GLY A 86 50.49 -2.23 -34.77
CA GLY A 86 51.76 -1.51 -34.53
C GLY A 86 52.47 -1.24 -35.82
N THR A 87 53.52 -0.41 -35.80
CA THR A 87 54.40 -0.21 -36.95
C THR A 87 55.59 -1.15 -36.87
N GLY A 88 55.89 -1.83 -37.98
CA GLY A 88 56.90 -2.85 -38.09
C GLY A 88 56.37 -4.11 -38.77
N HIS A 89 57.27 -5.08 -39.04
CA HIS A 89 56.84 -6.35 -39.59
C HIS A 89 56.39 -7.27 -38.48
N ASP A 90 55.09 -7.61 -38.47
CA ASP A 90 54.54 -8.65 -37.61
C ASP A 90 54.43 -9.98 -38.40
N SER A 91 55.16 -11.01 -37.93
CA SER A 91 55.22 -12.28 -38.60
C SER A 91 54.00 -13.19 -38.33
N ASN A 92 53.14 -12.81 -37.38
CA ASN A 92 51.93 -13.59 -37.01
C ASN A 92 50.72 -12.69 -36.69
N LEU A 93 50.02 -12.23 -37.72
CA LEU A 93 48.83 -11.40 -37.59
C LEU A 93 47.60 -12.15 -37.00
N THR A 94 47.68 -13.48 -36.82
CA THR A 94 46.54 -14.26 -36.31
C THR A 94 46.31 -14.09 -34.79
N ASN A 95 47.34 -13.66 -34.06
CA ASN A 95 47.26 -13.38 -32.63
C ASN A 95 46.96 -11.93 -32.26
N ASN A 96 46.68 -11.09 -33.30
CA ASN A 96 46.38 -9.68 -33.11
C ASN A 96 44.90 -9.40 -32.82
N ASN A 97 44.08 -10.44 -32.72
CA ASN A 97 42.67 -10.33 -32.41
C ASN A 97 42.29 -11.28 -31.30
N ASP A 98 41.41 -10.84 -30.43
CA ASP A 98 40.79 -11.68 -29.38
C ASP A 98 39.38 -11.23 -29.13
N SER A 99 38.60 -12.09 -28.47
CA SER A 99 37.21 -11.79 -28.10
C SER A 99 36.79 -12.51 -26.82
N VAL A 100 35.91 -11.88 -26.08
CA VAL A 100 35.27 -12.47 -24.91
C VAL A 100 33.76 -12.30 -24.98
N SER A 101 33.02 -13.36 -24.68
CA SER A 101 31.56 -13.33 -24.64
C SER A 101 31.04 -13.55 -23.19
N VAL A 102 30.03 -12.79 -22.86
CA VAL A 102 29.33 -12.87 -21.59
C VAL A 102 27.85 -13.11 -21.88
N ASN A 103 27.27 -14.15 -21.31
CA ASN A 103 25.84 -14.40 -21.41
C ASN A 103 25.13 -13.84 -20.17
N VAL A 104 24.29 -12.84 -20.38
CA VAL A 104 23.49 -12.17 -19.34
C VAL A 104 22.09 -12.78 -19.35
N PRO A 105 21.64 -13.39 -18.24
CA PRO A 105 20.31 -13.99 -18.17
C PRO A 105 19.21 -12.95 -18.30
N GLU A 106 18.01 -13.40 -18.65
CA GLU A 106 16.81 -12.55 -18.60
C GLU A 106 16.66 -11.90 -17.22
N SER A 107 16.26 -10.65 -17.22
CA SER A 107 16.07 -9.87 -16.01
C SER A 107 14.93 -8.89 -16.18
N VAL A 108 14.09 -8.80 -15.16
CA VAL A 108 13.04 -7.78 -15.05
C VAL A 108 13.42 -6.77 -13.97
N LEU A 109 12.77 -5.63 -13.98
CA LEU A 109 12.88 -4.60 -12.95
C LEU A 109 11.47 -4.06 -12.71
N LEU A 110 10.73 -4.75 -11.87
CA LEU A 110 9.37 -4.39 -11.53
C LEU A 110 9.35 -3.28 -10.46
N ASN A 111 8.45 -2.36 -10.62
CA ASN A 111 8.10 -1.38 -9.61
C ASN A 111 6.59 -1.36 -9.43
N ILE A 112 6.14 -1.37 -8.19
CA ILE A 112 4.73 -1.23 -7.84
C ILE A 112 4.53 0.05 -7.05
N THR A 113 3.42 0.74 -7.35
CA THR A 113 2.95 1.91 -6.60
C THR A 113 1.49 1.76 -6.27
N LYS A 114 1.08 2.21 -5.08
CA LYS A 114 -0.29 2.24 -4.60
C LYS A 114 -0.63 3.63 -4.11
N VAL A 115 -1.77 4.15 -4.55
CA VAL A 115 -2.25 5.49 -4.17
C VAL A 115 -3.74 5.42 -3.87
N ALA A 116 -4.18 5.99 -2.74
CA ALA A 116 -5.59 6.16 -2.42
C ALA A 116 -6.19 7.35 -3.18
N ASN A 117 -7.49 7.29 -3.48
CA ASN A 117 -8.23 8.42 -4.07
C ASN A 117 -8.40 9.59 -3.10
N SER A 118 -8.26 9.34 -1.80
CA SER A 118 -8.26 10.34 -0.73
C SER A 118 -7.46 9.84 0.46
N THR A 119 -6.75 10.72 1.15
CA THR A 119 -6.03 10.42 2.40
C THR A 119 -6.93 10.50 3.63
N ILE A 120 -8.14 11.06 3.50
CA ILE A 120 -9.15 11.14 4.56
C ILE A 120 -10.46 10.59 4.01
N ILE A 121 -11.04 9.63 4.71
CA ILE A 121 -12.30 8.96 4.34
C ILE A 121 -13.24 8.95 5.55
N VAL A 122 -14.52 9.07 5.31
CA VAL A 122 -15.54 8.91 6.34
C VAL A 122 -15.89 7.42 6.50
N ALA A 123 -15.94 6.93 7.74
CA ALA A 123 -16.38 5.57 8.03
C ALA A 123 -17.80 5.34 7.46
N GLY A 124 -18.01 4.18 6.84
CA GLY A 124 -19.23 3.83 6.11
C GLY A 124 -19.25 4.23 4.64
N GLU A 125 -18.31 5.08 4.17
CA GLU A 125 -18.17 5.46 2.77
C GLU A 125 -17.18 4.55 2.01
N ASN A 126 -17.06 4.75 0.71
CA ASN A 126 -16.16 3.97 -0.14
C ASN A 126 -14.79 4.63 -0.25
N VAL A 127 -13.73 3.81 -0.15
CA VAL A 127 -12.36 4.16 -0.50
C VAL A 127 -11.97 3.49 -1.81
N GLY A 128 -11.19 4.18 -2.63
CA GLY A 128 -10.60 3.64 -3.86
C GLY A 128 -9.08 3.72 -3.82
N TYR A 129 -8.41 2.74 -4.47
CA TYR A 129 -6.97 2.74 -4.65
C TYR A 129 -6.64 2.51 -6.12
N THR A 130 -5.57 3.14 -6.57
CA THR A 130 -4.96 2.87 -7.88
C THR A 130 -3.60 2.23 -7.63
N VAL A 131 -3.39 1.06 -8.22
CA VAL A 131 -2.13 0.32 -8.17
C VAL A 131 -1.57 0.25 -9.58
N THR A 132 -0.31 0.67 -9.75
CA THR A 132 0.39 0.60 -11.03
C THR A 132 1.63 -0.29 -10.89
N VAL A 133 1.75 -1.27 -11.76
CA VAL A 133 2.92 -2.16 -11.87
C VAL A 133 3.62 -1.85 -13.18
N THR A 134 4.87 -1.39 -13.12
CA THR A 134 5.70 -1.03 -14.26
C THR A 134 6.90 -1.95 -14.37
N ASN A 135 7.21 -2.44 -15.56
CA ASN A 135 8.43 -3.20 -15.82
C ASN A 135 9.50 -2.30 -16.50
N TYR A 136 10.43 -1.81 -15.72
CA TYR A 136 11.60 -1.04 -16.22
C TYR A 136 12.76 -1.93 -16.71
N GLY A 137 12.62 -3.25 -16.61
CA GLY A 137 13.64 -4.19 -17.02
C GLY A 137 13.68 -4.43 -18.53
N PRO A 138 14.77 -5.04 -19.03
CA PRO A 138 14.95 -5.32 -20.46
C PRO A 138 14.19 -6.56 -20.93
N SER A 139 13.68 -7.40 -20.03
CA SER A 139 12.96 -8.63 -20.36
C SER A 139 11.48 -8.54 -20.04
N VAL A 140 10.68 -9.41 -20.65
CA VAL A 140 9.27 -9.55 -20.32
C VAL A 140 9.13 -10.16 -18.92
N ALA A 141 8.41 -9.47 -18.03
CA ALA A 141 8.01 -10.05 -16.75
C ALA A 141 6.87 -11.04 -17.00
N THR A 142 7.10 -12.32 -16.73
CA THR A 142 6.11 -13.37 -17.00
C THR A 142 5.42 -13.82 -15.72
N ASN A 143 4.14 -14.21 -15.85
CA ASN A 143 3.30 -14.68 -14.75
C ASN A 143 3.28 -13.70 -13.57
N VAL A 144 3.06 -12.41 -13.86
CA VAL A 144 2.97 -11.40 -12.82
C VAL A 144 1.64 -11.55 -12.08
N VAL A 145 1.73 -11.75 -10.77
CA VAL A 145 0.56 -11.89 -9.88
C VAL A 145 0.60 -10.79 -8.84
N LEU A 146 -0.52 -10.08 -8.71
CA LEU A 146 -0.73 -9.02 -7.72
C LEU A 146 -1.60 -9.55 -6.58
N LYS A 147 -1.19 -9.28 -5.35
CA LYS A 147 -1.94 -9.58 -4.14
C LYS A 147 -2.12 -8.32 -3.30
N ASP A 148 -3.39 -7.98 -3.02
CA ASP A 148 -3.76 -6.91 -2.09
C ASP A 148 -3.99 -7.50 -0.70
N ILE A 149 -3.34 -6.93 0.33
CA ILE A 149 -3.38 -7.38 1.72
C ILE A 149 -4.05 -6.30 2.55
N PHE A 150 -5.25 -6.57 2.99
CA PHE A 150 -6.10 -5.64 3.73
C PHE A 150 -6.72 -6.31 4.96
N ASN A 151 -7.17 -5.49 5.90
CA ASN A 151 -7.94 -5.97 7.04
C ASN A 151 -9.43 -6.05 6.66
N SER A 152 -9.96 -7.25 6.53
CA SER A 152 -11.37 -7.49 6.15
C SER A 152 -12.39 -7.04 7.21
N LYS A 153 -11.96 -6.63 8.41
CA LYS A 153 -12.81 -5.98 9.40
C LYS A 153 -12.91 -4.47 9.20
N GLU A 154 -11.95 -3.89 8.50
CA GLU A 154 -11.85 -2.45 8.23
C GLU A 154 -12.36 -2.10 6.84
N LEU A 155 -11.96 -2.88 5.82
CA LEU A 155 -12.36 -2.73 4.43
C LEU A 155 -13.26 -3.88 4.00
N LEU A 156 -14.51 -3.56 3.69
CA LEU A 156 -15.56 -4.54 3.35
C LEU A 156 -15.78 -4.56 1.84
N ASN A 157 -16.16 -5.72 1.30
CA ASN A 157 -16.58 -5.89 -0.09
C ASN A 157 -15.53 -5.36 -1.08
N LEU A 158 -14.27 -5.75 -0.89
CA LEU A 158 -13.17 -5.35 -1.76
C LEU A 158 -13.41 -5.87 -3.17
N GLN A 159 -13.39 -4.96 -4.13
CA GLN A 159 -13.51 -5.23 -5.57
C GLN A 159 -12.32 -4.64 -6.32
N TYR A 160 -12.03 -5.20 -7.49
CA TYR A 160 -10.99 -4.69 -8.38
C TYR A 160 -11.50 -4.53 -9.81
N SER A 161 -10.78 -3.72 -10.60
CA SER A 161 -11.03 -3.51 -12.02
C SER A 161 -9.72 -3.28 -12.76
N LEU A 162 -9.60 -3.83 -13.99
CA LEU A 162 -8.46 -3.59 -14.88
C LEU A 162 -8.70 -2.42 -15.87
N ASN A 163 -9.92 -1.91 -15.95
CA ASN A 163 -10.30 -0.84 -16.90
C ASN A 163 -11.02 0.34 -16.21
N GLY A 164 -11.23 0.29 -14.89
CA GLY A 164 -11.95 1.29 -14.11
C GLY A 164 -13.47 1.28 -14.26
N VAL A 165 -14.02 0.38 -15.07
CA VAL A 165 -15.46 0.30 -15.41
C VAL A 165 -16.09 -0.99 -14.91
N ASP A 166 -15.51 -2.13 -15.30
CA ASP A 166 -16.00 -3.46 -14.95
C ASP A 166 -15.36 -3.90 -13.63
N TRP A 167 -16.17 -4.14 -12.59
CA TRP A 167 -15.73 -4.47 -11.25
C TRP A 167 -16.01 -5.93 -10.91
N LEU A 168 -15.01 -6.59 -10.40
CA LEU A 168 -15.04 -7.98 -9.93
C LEU A 168 -14.76 -8.04 -8.44
N ASP A 169 -15.37 -8.98 -7.74
CA ASP A 169 -15.05 -9.22 -6.35
C ASP A 169 -13.60 -9.72 -6.23
N TYR A 170 -12.87 -9.17 -5.27
CA TYR A 170 -11.49 -9.56 -5.02
C TYR A 170 -11.46 -10.81 -4.14
N ASP A 171 -10.77 -11.86 -4.68
CA ASP A 171 -10.63 -13.15 -4.00
C ASP A 171 -9.15 -13.37 -3.72
N GLU A 172 -8.29 -13.25 -3.29
CA GLU A 172 -6.90 -13.49 -2.90
C GLU A 172 -5.83 -12.87 -3.80
N ALA A 173 -5.95 -12.96 -5.14
CA ALA A 173 -4.91 -12.51 -6.05
C ALA A 173 -5.43 -12.22 -7.47
N ILE A 174 -4.72 -11.37 -8.20
CA ILE A 174 -5.02 -11.00 -9.59
C ILE A 174 -3.87 -11.45 -10.48
N ASN A 175 -4.14 -12.27 -11.47
CA ASN A 175 -3.16 -12.60 -12.49
C ASN A 175 -3.11 -11.49 -13.54
N LEU A 176 -2.01 -10.74 -13.57
CA LEU A 176 -1.77 -9.66 -14.55
C LEU A 176 -1.19 -10.20 -15.86
N GLY A 177 -0.78 -11.48 -15.89
CA GLY A 177 -0.15 -12.08 -17.07
C GLY A 177 1.27 -11.61 -17.26
N ASN A 178 1.62 -11.29 -18.52
CA ASN A 178 2.95 -10.84 -18.91
C ASN A 178 2.98 -9.32 -19.05
N ILE A 179 4.03 -8.68 -18.49
CA ILE A 179 4.28 -7.25 -18.64
C ILE A 179 5.55 -7.07 -19.46
N ASN A 180 5.42 -6.50 -20.67
CA ASN A 180 6.55 -6.26 -21.57
C ASN A 180 7.55 -5.26 -20.96
N ALA A 181 8.79 -5.28 -21.45
CA ALA A 181 9.78 -4.29 -21.13
C ALA A 181 9.26 -2.87 -21.44
N GLY A 182 9.36 -1.96 -20.47
CA GLY A 182 8.87 -0.58 -20.57
C GLY A 182 7.35 -0.40 -20.47
N ALA A 183 6.59 -1.48 -20.29
CA ALA A 183 5.13 -1.40 -20.14
C ALA A 183 4.70 -1.34 -18.68
N ASP A 184 3.47 -0.88 -18.48
CA ASP A 184 2.78 -0.87 -17.19
C ASP A 184 1.39 -1.50 -17.26
N VAL A 185 0.87 -1.91 -16.10
CA VAL A 185 -0.50 -2.37 -15.90
C VAL A 185 -1.07 -1.65 -14.68
N THR A 186 -2.26 -1.08 -14.84
CA THR A 186 -2.98 -0.42 -13.74
C THR A 186 -4.15 -1.28 -13.28
N VAL A 187 -4.29 -1.41 -11.97
CA VAL A 187 -5.40 -2.07 -11.29
C VAL A 187 -6.07 -1.07 -10.34
N TYR A 188 -7.37 -0.98 -10.44
CA TYR A 188 -8.20 -0.16 -9.55
C TYR A 188 -8.82 -1.05 -8.49
N PHE A 189 -8.83 -0.60 -7.26
CA PHE A 189 -9.52 -1.23 -6.14
C PHE A 189 -10.55 -0.29 -5.55
N ARG A 190 -11.63 -0.84 -5.02
CA ARG A 190 -12.60 -0.13 -4.19
C ARG A 190 -13.09 -1.02 -3.08
N ALA A 191 -13.33 -0.42 -1.91
CA ALA A 191 -13.90 -1.09 -0.75
C ALA A 191 -14.79 -0.13 0.03
N LYS A 192 -15.75 -0.66 0.78
CA LYS A 192 -16.50 0.11 1.77
C LYS A 192 -15.71 0.09 3.09
N VAL A 193 -15.44 1.26 3.66
CA VAL A 193 -14.88 1.36 5.00
C VAL A 193 -15.97 0.97 6.02
N ASN A 194 -15.65 0.09 6.96
CA ASN A 194 -16.60 -0.30 8.01
C ASN A 194 -16.98 0.93 8.84
N GLY A 195 -18.28 1.08 9.15
CA GLY A 195 -18.85 2.23 9.86
C GLY A 195 -18.26 2.50 11.23
N SER A 196 -17.73 1.47 11.87
CA SER A 196 -17.11 1.55 13.20
C SER A 196 -15.61 1.87 13.20
N VAL A 197 -14.97 1.97 12.05
CA VAL A 197 -13.52 2.23 11.96
C VAL A 197 -13.22 3.69 12.24
N ARG A 198 -12.14 3.94 12.98
CA ARG A 198 -11.57 5.25 13.29
C ARG A 198 -10.06 5.20 13.20
N GLY A 199 -9.44 6.31 12.78
CA GLY A 199 -7.99 6.44 12.66
C GLY A 199 -7.43 5.82 11.39
N ASP A 200 -6.17 5.43 11.43
CA ASP A 200 -5.41 5.01 10.25
C ASP A 200 -5.73 3.58 9.82
N VAL A 201 -6.05 3.40 8.55
CA VAL A 201 -6.25 2.11 7.88
C VAL A 201 -5.14 1.92 6.85
N LEU A 202 -4.33 0.89 7.07
CA LEU A 202 -3.23 0.52 6.19
C LEU A 202 -3.71 -0.54 5.18
N ASN A 203 -3.40 -0.32 3.90
CA ASN A 203 -3.60 -1.31 2.85
C ASN A 203 -2.29 -1.53 2.07
N THR A 204 -1.82 -2.77 1.99
CA THR A 204 -0.55 -3.17 1.37
C THR A 204 -0.80 -3.98 0.12
N VAL A 205 0.02 -3.78 -0.91
CA VAL A 205 -0.02 -4.57 -2.14
C VAL A 205 1.35 -5.20 -2.41
N ASN A 206 1.34 -6.45 -2.89
CA ASN A 206 2.55 -7.18 -3.28
C ASN A 206 2.40 -7.73 -4.69
N ILE A 207 3.52 -7.88 -5.40
CA ILE A 207 3.60 -8.59 -6.68
C ILE A 207 4.63 -9.69 -6.65
N THR A 208 4.43 -10.69 -7.50
CA THR A 208 5.39 -11.75 -7.78
C THR A 208 5.51 -11.95 -9.29
N THR A 209 6.66 -12.48 -9.74
CA THR A 209 6.92 -12.85 -11.13
C THR A 209 7.75 -14.13 -11.18
N SER A 210 7.72 -14.85 -12.30
CA SER A 210 8.56 -16.04 -12.49
C SER A 210 9.97 -15.74 -13.02
N VAL A 211 10.28 -14.49 -13.39
CA VAL A 211 11.61 -14.06 -13.83
C VAL A 211 12.37 -13.45 -12.66
N ASP A 212 13.69 -13.72 -12.57
CA ASP A 212 14.55 -13.17 -11.51
C ASP A 212 14.56 -11.63 -11.57
N ASP A 213 14.23 -11.00 -10.46
CA ASP A 213 14.29 -9.56 -10.25
C ASP A 213 14.87 -9.25 -8.88
N ALA A 214 16.19 -9.09 -8.84
CA ALA A 214 16.90 -8.85 -7.57
C ALA A 214 16.85 -7.37 -7.10
N ARG A 215 16.30 -6.44 -7.90
CA ARG A 215 16.37 -4.99 -7.68
C ARG A 215 15.01 -4.29 -7.75
N GLY A 216 13.94 -5.02 -8.06
CA GLY A 216 12.59 -4.48 -8.16
C GLY A 216 11.99 -4.10 -6.80
N ASN A 217 11.00 -3.23 -6.84
CA ASN A 217 10.14 -2.95 -5.71
C ASN A 217 8.87 -3.82 -5.84
N PHE A 218 8.74 -4.81 -4.96
CA PHE A 218 7.67 -5.82 -5.01
C PHE A 218 6.50 -5.53 -4.08
N SER A 219 6.57 -4.46 -3.31
CA SER A 219 5.53 -4.10 -2.33
C SER A 219 5.39 -2.61 -2.21
N ASP A 220 4.15 -2.16 -2.06
CA ASP A 220 3.83 -0.80 -1.68
C ASP A 220 2.63 -0.78 -0.76
N ASN A 221 2.43 0.31 -0.03
CA ASN A 221 1.32 0.46 0.89
C ASN A 221 0.80 1.89 0.88
N GLU A 222 -0.46 2.02 1.28
CA GLU A 222 -1.12 3.31 1.41
C GLU A 222 -1.92 3.33 2.72
N THR A 223 -1.89 4.46 3.40
CA THR A 223 -2.63 4.69 4.64
C THR A 223 -3.67 5.78 4.43
N VAL A 224 -4.91 5.48 4.80
CA VAL A 224 -5.99 6.46 4.83
C VAL A 224 -6.44 6.70 6.26
N ASN A 225 -6.65 7.97 6.63
CA ASN A 225 -7.20 8.32 7.94
C ASN A 225 -8.72 8.31 7.88
N VAL A 226 -9.35 7.50 8.73
CA VAL A 226 -10.81 7.35 8.81
C VAL A 226 -11.37 8.20 9.92
N ILE A 227 -12.24 9.13 9.54
CA ILE A 227 -12.99 10.00 10.47
C ILE A 227 -14.45 9.57 10.57
N ALA A 228 -15.14 10.07 11.59
CA ALA A 228 -16.57 9.81 11.80
C ALA A 228 -17.44 10.91 11.18
N ASN A 229 -18.65 10.52 10.76
CA ASN A 229 -19.77 11.41 10.51
C ASN A 229 -21.03 10.76 11.11
N THR A 230 -21.31 11.11 12.37
CA THR A 230 -22.42 10.54 13.17
C THR A 230 -23.38 11.61 13.59
N THR A 231 -24.63 11.24 13.77
CA THR A 231 -25.64 12.04 14.48
C THR A 231 -26.39 11.14 15.45
N LEU A 232 -26.74 11.69 16.62
CA LEU A 232 -27.63 11.06 17.55
C LEU A 232 -28.86 11.95 17.74
N VAL A 233 -30.05 11.38 17.58
CA VAL A 233 -31.32 12.05 17.89
C VAL A 233 -31.95 11.34 19.07
N VAL A 234 -32.32 12.11 20.06
CA VAL A 234 -33.00 11.61 21.29
C VAL A 234 -34.39 12.17 21.32
N ILE A 235 -35.37 11.31 21.47
CA ILE A 235 -36.78 11.69 21.61
C ILE A 235 -37.27 11.06 22.94
N LYS A 236 -37.82 11.89 23.83
CA LYS A 236 -38.40 11.43 25.08
C LYS A 236 -39.86 11.86 25.16
N ASP A 237 -40.71 10.97 25.56
CA ASP A 237 -42.13 11.23 25.82
C ASP A 237 -42.62 10.46 27.05
N ALA A 238 -43.76 10.86 27.60
CA ALA A 238 -44.50 10.11 28.59
C ALA A 238 -45.78 9.58 27.94
N GLU A 239 -46.06 8.28 28.13
CA GLU A 239 -47.24 7.65 27.52
C GLU A 239 -48.54 8.32 27.97
N ILE A 240 -48.64 8.71 29.25
CA ILE A 240 -49.76 9.46 29.84
C ILE A 240 -49.16 10.68 30.52
N LYS A 241 -49.71 11.87 30.23
CA LYS A 241 -49.21 13.17 30.72
C LYS A 241 -49.94 13.71 31.93
N GLU A 242 -51.11 13.14 32.24
CA GLU A 242 -51.91 13.52 33.42
C GLU A 242 -52.08 12.30 34.34
N LEU A 243 -51.33 12.25 35.41
CA LEU A 243 -51.28 11.17 36.40
C LEU A 243 -51.42 11.71 37.80
N ASN A 244 -51.89 10.89 38.73
CA ASN A 244 -52.06 11.25 40.15
C ASN A 244 -50.89 10.66 41.00
N PRO A 245 -50.65 11.20 42.21
CA PRO A 245 -49.81 10.54 43.18
C PRO A 245 -50.23 9.08 43.41
N GLY A 246 -49.29 8.15 43.41
CA GLY A 246 -49.52 6.71 43.50
C GLY A 246 -49.62 5.97 42.16
N ASP A 247 -49.87 6.68 41.06
CA ASP A 247 -49.85 6.09 39.71
C ASP A 247 -48.42 5.75 39.26
N THR A 248 -48.28 4.93 38.21
CA THR A 248 -46.99 4.64 37.57
C THR A 248 -46.85 5.48 36.30
N VAL A 249 -45.80 6.29 36.24
CA VAL A 249 -45.43 6.97 34.99
C VAL A 249 -44.57 6.06 34.12
N HIS A 250 -44.84 6.09 32.81
CA HIS A 250 -44.06 5.40 31.79
C HIS A 250 -43.40 6.43 30.89
N PHE A 251 -42.07 6.51 30.96
CA PHE A 251 -41.24 7.32 30.03
C PHE A 251 -40.74 6.43 28.91
N ILE A 252 -40.83 6.93 27.68
CA ILE A 252 -40.36 6.29 26.47
C ILE A 252 -39.22 7.14 25.89
N VAL A 253 -38.03 6.59 25.84
CA VAL A 253 -36.84 7.25 25.22
C VAL A 253 -36.46 6.50 23.99
N THR A 254 -36.46 7.20 22.84
CA THR A 254 -35.97 6.64 21.58
C THR A 254 -34.65 7.35 21.18
N VAL A 255 -33.60 6.56 21.01
CA VAL A 255 -32.29 7.00 20.53
C VAL A 255 -32.13 6.53 19.09
N ILE A 256 -31.85 7.44 18.17
CA ILE A 256 -31.71 7.17 16.74
C ILE A 256 -30.29 7.55 16.33
N ALA A 257 -29.53 6.56 15.81
CA ALA A 257 -28.21 6.78 15.23
C ALA A 257 -28.33 7.09 13.74
N GLY A 258 -27.69 8.17 13.30
CA GLY A 258 -27.67 8.63 11.91
C GLY A 258 -26.29 9.07 11.46
N GLY A 259 -26.21 9.66 10.26
CA GLY A 259 -24.95 9.98 9.58
C GLY A 259 -24.53 8.85 8.64
N SER A 260 -23.25 8.80 8.25
CA SER A 260 -22.68 7.71 7.43
C SER A 260 -21.88 6.70 8.26
N SER A 261 -21.56 7.05 9.52
CA SER A 261 -20.76 6.23 10.44
C SER A 261 -21.61 5.70 11.60
N ASP A 262 -21.18 4.60 12.20
CA ASP A 262 -21.74 4.07 13.42
C ASP A 262 -21.40 4.97 14.61
N SER A 263 -22.30 5.11 15.59
CA SER A 263 -22.00 5.81 16.84
C SER A 263 -21.41 4.82 17.85
N LEU A 264 -20.22 5.14 18.38
CA LEU A 264 -19.49 4.23 19.27
C LEU A 264 -19.75 4.56 20.75
N ASN A 265 -19.85 3.50 21.59
CA ASN A 265 -19.99 3.62 23.04
C ASN A 265 -21.16 4.53 23.46
N VAL A 266 -22.33 4.32 22.86
CA VAL A 266 -23.50 5.13 23.13
C VAL A 266 -24.02 4.86 24.53
N ASN A 267 -24.14 5.90 25.35
CA ASN A 267 -24.58 5.83 26.75
C ASN A 267 -25.79 6.74 26.98
N LEU A 268 -26.84 6.21 27.55
CA LEU A 268 -28.06 6.96 27.93
C LEU A 268 -28.08 7.20 29.43
N ASN A 269 -28.25 8.46 29.83
CA ASN A 269 -28.39 8.90 31.21
C ASN A 269 -29.74 9.58 31.41
N ASP A 270 -30.54 9.05 32.32
CA ASP A 270 -31.86 9.55 32.67
C ASP A 270 -32.06 9.44 34.21
N ILE A 271 -31.84 10.54 34.90
CA ILE A 271 -31.87 10.57 36.36
C ILE A 271 -33.26 11.04 36.81
N LEU A 272 -34.03 10.10 37.40
CA LEU A 272 -35.34 10.35 37.95
C LEU A 272 -35.27 11.24 39.20
N ASP A 273 -36.23 12.19 39.36
CA ASP A 273 -36.32 13.00 40.58
C ASP A 273 -36.83 12.19 41.78
N ALA A 274 -35.93 11.81 42.67
CA ALA A 274 -36.22 11.04 43.89
C ALA A 274 -37.18 11.75 44.89
N LYS A 275 -37.51 13.02 44.70
CA LYS A 275 -38.50 13.74 45.50
C LYS A 275 -39.91 13.52 45.00
N LEU A 276 -40.07 13.10 43.74
CA LEU A 276 -41.35 12.94 43.07
C LEU A 276 -41.63 11.48 42.66
N LEU A 277 -40.58 10.68 42.46
CA LEU A 277 -40.64 9.33 41.92
C LEU A 277 -39.97 8.33 42.86
N ASP A 278 -40.53 7.12 42.94
CA ASP A 278 -39.89 5.97 43.59
C ASP A 278 -38.75 5.43 42.68
N VAL A 279 -37.55 6.00 42.85
CA VAL A 279 -36.38 5.59 42.08
C VAL A 279 -35.90 4.18 42.42
N ALA A 280 -36.07 3.74 43.68
CA ALA A 280 -35.65 2.41 44.10
C ALA A 280 -36.51 1.28 43.50
N GLY A 281 -37.78 1.57 43.25
CA GLY A 281 -38.74 0.64 42.61
C GLY A 281 -38.80 0.79 41.09
N ALA A 282 -38.05 1.73 40.49
CA ALA A 282 -38.09 1.96 39.05
C ALA A 282 -37.51 0.77 38.26
N THR A 283 -38.16 0.45 37.15
CA THR A 283 -37.76 -0.65 36.25
C THR A 283 -37.62 -0.14 34.83
N TYR A 284 -36.93 -0.91 33.99
CA TYR A 284 -36.77 -0.55 32.59
C TYR A 284 -36.76 -1.75 31.64
N ALA A 285 -37.03 -1.46 30.35
CA ALA A 285 -36.87 -2.39 29.26
C ALA A 285 -36.09 -1.72 28.11
N VAL A 286 -35.43 -2.54 27.28
CA VAL A 286 -34.77 -2.11 26.05
C VAL A 286 -35.40 -2.87 24.90
N ASN A 287 -35.93 -2.14 23.90
CA ASN A 287 -36.64 -2.73 22.76
C ASN A 287 -37.70 -3.76 23.23
N GLY A 288 -38.46 -3.43 24.29
CA GLY A 288 -39.51 -4.28 24.89
C GLY A 288 -39.00 -5.44 25.76
N VAL A 289 -37.67 -5.61 25.89
CA VAL A 289 -37.09 -6.67 26.75
C VAL A 289 -36.79 -6.10 28.14
N ASN A 290 -37.47 -6.62 29.19
CA ASN A 290 -37.26 -6.19 30.57
C ASN A 290 -35.82 -6.46 31.01
N LYS A 291 -35.18 -5.47 31.63
CA LYS A 291 -33.80 -5.48 32.13
C LYS A 291 -33.69 -5.37 33.64
N GLY A 292 -34.82 -5.22 34.35
CA GLY A 292 -34.87 -5.13 35.80
C GLY A 292 -34.90 -3.70 36.34
N SER A 293 -34.17 -3.41 37.42
CA SER A 293 -34.19 -2.12 38.08
C SER A 293 -33.45 -1.04 37.28
N TRP A 294 -34.06 0.14 37.19
CA TRP A 294 -33.42 1.30 36.59
C TRP A 294 -32.39 1.94 37.55
N THR A 295 -31.19 2.20 37.08
CA THR A 295 -30.09 2.75 37.89
C THR A 295 -29.65 4.17 37.49
N GLY A 296 -30.40 4.82 36.58
CA GLY A 296 -30.12 6.18 36.11
C GLY A 296 -29.31 6.24 34.79
N SER A 297 -28.74 5.10 34.36
CA SER A 297 -28.00 5.05 33.07
C SER A 297 -27.98 3.65 32.50
N ILE A 298 -27.74 3.58 31.20
CA ILE A 298 -27.51 2.32 30.47
C ILE A 298 -26.51 2.52 29.33
N ASP A 299 -25.60 1.58 29.18
CA ASP A 299 -24.75 1.43 28.02
C ASP A 299 -25.54 0.74 26.90
N LEU A 300 -25.76 1.42 25.80
CA LEU A 300 -26.40 0.90 24.58
C LEU A 300 -25.41 0.25 23.64
N GLY A 301 -24.09 0.37 23.92
CA GLY A 301 -23.03 -0.11 23.07
C GLY A 301 -22.88 0.69 21.79
N ASN A 302 -22.33 0.06 20.75
CA ASN A 302 -22.23 0.68 19.43
C ASN A 302 -23.58 0.61 18.73
N MET A 303 -24.03 1.75 18.20
CA MET A 303 -25.26 1.84 17.41
C MET A 303 -24.91 2.00 15.94
N LEU A 304 -25.37 1.04 15.12
CA LEU A 304 -25.19 1.11 13.68
C LEU A 304 -25.97 2.30 13.10
N THR A 305 -25.39 3.00 12.13
CA THR A 305 -26.10 4.07 11.44
C THR A 305 -27.44 3.60 10.87
N GLY A 306 -28.47 4.42 10.99
CA GLY A 306 -29.84 4.13 10.55
C GLY A 306 -30.63 3.24 11.51
N THR A 307 -30.10 2.87 12.69
CA THR A 307 -30.82 2.08 13.70
C THR A 307 -31.36 2.96 14.82
N ALA A 308 -32.40 2.44 15.51
CA ALA A 308 -32.97 3.06 16.69
C ALA A 308 -33.07 2.06 17.84
N VAL A 309 -32.95 2.57 19.07
CA VAL A 309 -33.14 1.82 20.31
C VAL A 309 -34.18 2.54 21.16
N THR A 310 -35.16 1.80 21.66
CA THR A 310 -36.15 2.34 22.60
C THR A 310 -35.81 1.84 23.99
N VAL A 311 -35.80 2.76 24.96
CA VAL A 311 -35.67 2.47 26.40
C VAL A 311 -36.94 2.95 27.08
N ASP A 312 -37.65 2.01 27.66
CA ASP A 312 -38.86 2.24 28.43
C ASP A 312 -38.51 2.26 29.92
N ILE A 313 -38.97 3.29 30.66
CA ILE A 313 -38.68 3.43 32.09
C ILE A 313 -40.01 3.63 32.82
N TRP A 314 -40.28 2.79 33.83
CA TRP A 314 -41.44 2.87 34.68
C TRP A 314 -41.05 3.24 36.12
N ALA A 315 -41.71 4.25 36.68
CA ALA A 315 -41.52 4.64 38.07
C ALA A 315 -42.84 5.03 38.71
N LYS A 316 -43.04 4.66 39.98
CA LYS A 316 -44.22 5.06 40.74
C LYS A 316 -44.08 6.51 41.19
N ILE A 317 -45.15 7.31 41.02
CA ILE A 317 -45.22 8.67 41.55
C ILE A 317 -45.44 8.59 43.08
N LEU A 318 -44.63 9.30 43.84
CA LEU A 318 -44.73 9.33 45.28
C LEU A 318 -46.04 9.99 45.70
N ASP A 319 -46.66 9.47 46.81
CA ASP A 319 -47.89 10.05 47.35
C ASP A 319 -47.68 11.49 47.86
N THR A 320 -46.44 11.91 48.04
CA THR A 320 -46.01 13.27 48.42
C THR A 320 -45.71 14.19 47.27
N ALA A 321 -45.88 13.75 46.03
CA ALA A 321 -45.63 14.58 44.84
C ALA A 321 -46.67 15.73 44.80
N ASP A 322 -46.16 16.94 44.72
CA ASP A 322 -46.96 18.19 44.85
C ASP A 322 -46.80 19.18 43.69
N ARG A 323 -46.13 18.73 42.64
CA ARG A 323 -45.85 19.53 41.45
C ARG A 323 -45.64 18.68 40.20
N ASP A 324 -45.56 19.32 39.04
CA ASP A 324 -45.24 18.67 37.79
C ASP A 324 -43.89 17.96 37.80
N ILE A 325 -43.82 16.81 37.15
CA ILE A 325 -42.61 15.99 37.00
C ILE A 325 -41.95 16.34 35.68
N PHE A 326 -40.76 16.92 35.77
CA PHE A 326 -39.90 17.15 34.61
C PHE A 326 -38.79 16.11 34.63
N ASN A 327 -38.70 15.32 33.59
CA ASN A 327 -37.66 14.34 33.44
C ASN A 327 -36.93 14.54 32.12
N SER A 328 -35.58 14.69 32.19
CA SER A 328 -34.73 14.91 31.03
C SER A 328 -33.76 13.74 30.86
N VAL A 329 -33.38 13.49 29.62
CA VAL A 329 -32.42 12.47 29.22
C VAL A 329 -31.25 13.11 28.49
N ASN A 330 -30.06 12.59 28.72
CA ASN A 330 -28.86 12.91 27.96
C ASN A 330 -28.26 11.62 27.35
N VAL A 331 -27.90 11.67 26.07
CA VAL A 331 -27.24 10.55 25.38
C VAL A 331 -25.90 11.02 24.86
N THR A 332 -24.85 10.31 25.21
CA THR A 332 -23.47 10.56 24.82
C THR A 332 -22.93 9.43 23.92
N SER A 333 -21.88 9.69 23.15
CA SER A 333 -21.06 8.71 22.46
C SER A 333 -19.62 9.20 22.39
N ASP A 334 -18.71 8.40 21.87
CA ASP A 334 -17.30 8.83 21.66
C ASP A 334 -17.22 10.07 20.76
N GLU A 335 -18.09 10.16 19.74
CA GLU A 335 -18.14 11.29 18.81
C GLU A 335 -18.94 12.49 19.35
N HIS A 336 -19.79 12.28 20.35
CA HIS A 336 -20.67 13.28 20.98
C HIS A 336 -20.53 13.22 22.52
N PRO A 337 -19.36 13.57 23.08
CA PRO A 337 -19.11 13.44 24.52
C PRO A 337 -19.93 14.43 25.36
N ASP A 338 -20.31 15.57 24.80
CA ASP A 338 -21.17 16.56 25.49
C ASP A 338 -22.64 16.15 25.52
N GLY A 339 -23.00 15.17 24.69
CA GLY A 339 -24.33 14.57 24.61
C GLY A 339 -25.38 15.38 23.86
N ASN A 340 -26.51 14.72 23.61
CA ASN A 340 -27.75 15.27 23.09
C ASN A 340 -28.85 15.11 24.15
N ASN A 341 -29.58 16.18 24.39
CA ASN A 341 -30.63 16.25 25.43
C ASN A 341 -32.03 16.28 24.83
N SER A 342 -32.98 15.69 25.55
CA SER A 342 -34.44 15.79 25.31
C SER A 342 -35.22 15.87 26.62
#